data_c22f35d0a81576cdff890b2f0a27f7c9
#
_entry.id   c22f35d0a81576cdff890b2f0a27f7c9
#
_cell.length_a   1.000
_cell.length_b   1.000
_cell.length_c   1.000
_cell.angle_alpha   90.00
_cell.angle_beta   90.00
_cell.angle_gamma   90.00
#
_symmetry.space_group_name_H-M   'P 1'
#
loop_
_entity.id
_entity.type
_entity.pdbx_description
1 polymer ?
#
loop_
_entity_poly.entity_id
_entity_poly.type
_entity_poly.pdbx_seq_one_letter_code
_entity_poly.pdbx_strand_id
1 'polypeptide(L)'
;MLPSIRKFFKSISLCGLFSMSLLGLFSLFPLLPISAQDIADQHPLPDSIGSKMKYNASIEMKKGYLSGICILIRDKDGYKGSIFNEFGISVLDFTYQPVTGKVKLENVILLLDKWYIKRLLKQDLSQVIKNLQKGISIYDNKKYKIHYQFTELKETMEDKENMEEKERMED
;
A
#
# COMPACT_ATOMS: atom_id res chain seq x y z
N MET A 1 -28.43 -51.17 44.27
CA MET A 1 -27.45 -51.12 45.36
C MET A 1 -26.23 -50.33 44.89
N LEU A 2 -26.12 -49.06 45.32
CA LEU A 2 -24.96 -48.23 45.08
C LEU A 2 -24.02 -48.36 46.29
N PRO A 3 -22.73 -48.32 46.06
CA PRO A 3 -21.83 -47.79 47.07
C PRO A 3 -21.01 -46.59 46.57
N SER A 4 -21.27 -45.48 47.19
CA SER A 4 -20.31 -44.61 47.92
C SER A 4 -19.11 -44.06 47.17
N ILE A 5 -19.34 -42.90 46.55
CA ILE A 5 -18.32 -41.94 46.13
C ILE A 5 -18.01 -41.04 47.33
N ARG A 6 -17.09 -41.42 48.15
CA ARG A 6 -16.51 -40.58 49.20
C ARG A 6 -15.11 -41.06 49.55
N LYS A 7 -14.10 -40.68 48.78
CA LYS A 7 -12.67 -40.66 49.24
C LYS A 7 -11.76 -40.28 48.07
N PHE A 8 -11.89 -39.07 47.50
CA PHE A 8 -10.85 -38.54 46.63
C PHE A 8 -10.67 -37.01 46.77
N PHE A 9 -10.81 -36.57 48.00
CA PHE A 9 -10.53 -35.17 48.31
C PHE A 9 -9.54 -35.04 49.46
N LYS A 10 -8.26 -35.41 49.26
CA LYS A 10 -7.16 -35.03 50.14
C LYS A 10 -5.82 -35.36 49.47
N SER A 11 -5.42 -34.56 48.50
CA SER A 11 -4.00 -34.45 48.11
C SER A 11 -3.79 -33.45 47.00
N ILE A 12 -4.28 -32.20 47.17
CA ILE A 12 -3.86 -31.08 46.32
C ILE A 12 -3.80 -29.87 47.22
N SER A 13 -2.75 -29.80 48.00
CA SER A 13 -2.44 -28.60 48.76
C SER A 13 -0.97 -28.60 49.15
N LEU A 14 -0.07 -28.50 48.16
CA LEU A 14 1.30 -28.04 48.39
C LEU A 14 2.07 -27.69 47.10
N CYS A 15 1.43 -27.45 46.01
CA CYS A 15 2.12 -27.06 44.77
C CYS A 15 1.70 -25.71 44.22
N GLY A 16 0.94 -24.94 44.99
CA GLY A 16 0.32 -23.68 44.55
C GLY A 16 1.10 -22.40 44.86
N LEU A 17 2.30 -22.43 45.44
CA LEU A 17 3.02 -21.23 45.87
C LEU A 17 4.29 -20.91 45.07
N PHE A 18 4.65 -21.67 44.07
CA PHE A 18 5.85 -21.40 43.25
C PHE A 18 5.58 -20.98 41.80
N SER A 19 4.32 -20.88 41.40
CA SER A 19 3.94 -20.56 40.00
C SER A 19 3.50 -19.09 39.77
N MET A 20 3.52 -18.25 40.78
CA MET A 20 3.06 -16.85 40.65
C MET A 20 4.17 -15.83 40.42
N SER A 21 5.43 -16.25 40.29
CA SER A 21 6.56 -15.32 40.13
C SER A 21 7.11 -15.20 38.71
N LEU A 22 6.58 -15.97 37.73
CA LEU A 22 7.09 -15.96 36.34
C LEU A 22 6.16 -15.25 35.34
N LEU A 23 5.00 -14.79 35.77
CA LEU A 23 4.04 -14.05 34.92
C LEU A 23 4.22 -12.52 34.98
N GLY A 24 5.13 -12.03 35.82
CA GLY A 24 5.36 -10.59 36.05
C GLY A 24 6.39 -9.95 35.10
N LEU A 25 7.16 -10.70 34.32
CA LEU A 25 8.25 -10.15 33.50
C LEU A 25 7.90 -9.96 32.01
N PHE A 26 6.69 -10.31 31.59
CA PHE A 26 6.29 -10.19 30.17
C PHE A 26 5.53 -8.89 29.86
N SER A 27 5.39 -7.99 30.83
CA SER A 27 4.59 -6.76 30.70
C SER A 27 5.39 -5.50 30.40
N LEU A 28 6.68 -5.60 30.03
CA LEU A 28 7.52 -4.43 29.70
C LEU A 28 8.05 -4.48 28.26
N PHE A 29 7.32 -5.11 27.32
CA PHE A 29 7.53 -4.76 25.93
C PHE A 29 6.67 -3.53 25.65
N PRO A 30 7.27 -2.34 25.48
CA PRO A 30 6.51 -1.22 24.95
C PRO A 30 6.03 -1.66 23.57
N LEU A 31 4.71 -1.82 23.41
CA LEU A 31 4.06 -1.73 22.11
C LEU A 31 4.49 -0.35 21.56
N LEU A 32 5.58 -0.34 20.80
CA LEU A 32 5.93 0.83 20.00
C LEU A 32 4.69 1.09 19.15
N PRO A 33 4.06 2.25 19.28
CA PRO A 33 3.01 2.60 18.34
C PRO A 33 3.68 2.59 16.98
N ILE A 34 3.25 1.69 16.10
CA ILE A 34 3.53 1.79 14.67
C ILE A 34 2.97 3.15 14.32
N SER A 35 3.86 4.11 14.12
CA SER A 35 3.50 5.49 13.84
C SER A 35 2.65 5.50 12.58
N ALA A 36 1.37 5.79 12.74
CA ALA A 36 0.47 6.17 11.65
C ALA A 36 0.91 7.49 10.96
N GLN A 37 2.12 7.97 11.24
CA GLN A 37 2.68 9.23 10.75
C GLN A 37 3.22 9.17 9.32
N ASP A 38 3.50 7.99 8.76
CA ASP A 38 4.01 7.89 7.40
C ASP A 38 2.94 8.07 6.30
N ILE A 39 1.67 8.17 6.67
CA ILE A 39 0.55 8.28 5.72
C ILE A 39 0.17 9.74 5.42
N ALA A 40 0.60 10.70 6.26
CA ALA A 40 0.06 12.07 6.25
C ALA A 40 0.98 13.14 5.64
N ASP A 41 2.21 12.81 5.22
CA ASP A 41 3.19 13.82 4.77
C ASP A 41 3.63 13.61 3.31
N GLN A 42 2.68 13.25 2.47
CA GLN A 42 2.94 13.09 1.05
C GLN A 42 2.67 14.41 0.31
N HIS A 43 3.60 14.81 -0.57
CA HIS A 43 3.40 16.00 -1.37
C HIS A 43 2.22 15.84 -2.32
N PRO A 44 1.37 16.86 -2.48
CA PRO A 44 0.32 16.85 -3.49
C PRO A 44 0.92 16.62 -4.88
N LEU A 45 0.22 15.87 -5.72
CA LEU A 45 0.64 15.61 -7.09
C LEU A 45 0.81 16.95 -7.85
N PRO A 46 2.01 17.25 -8.35
CA PRO A 46 2.30 18.54 -9.01
C PRO A 46 1.52 18.68 -10.32
N ASP A 47 1.03 19.88 -10.61
CA ASP A 47 0.27 20.20 -11.84
C ASP A 47 1.13 20.87 -12.92
N SER A 48 2.42 21.04 -12.72
CA SER A 48 3.34 21.59 -13.72
C SER A 48 3.61 20.57 -14.84
N ILE A 49 3.45 21.00 -16.10
CA ILE A 49 3.70 20.17 -17.28
C ILE A 49 5.15 19.68 -17.27
N GLY A 50 5.34 18.36 -17.50
CA GLY A 50 6.65 17.72 -17.47
C GLY A 50 7.04 17.18 -16.09
N SER A 51 6.30 17.51 -15.03
CA SER A 51 6.59 16.95 -13.71
C SER A 51 6.40 15.42 -13.71
N LYS A 52 7.31 14.73 -13.03
CA LYS A 52 7.34 13.28 -12.88
C LYS A 52 7.35 12.92 -11.41
N MET A 53 6.46 12.03 -11.00
CA MET A 53 6.40 11.50 -9.66
C MET A 53 6.46 9.98 -9.69
N LYS A 54 7.17 9.41 -8.71
CA LYS A 54 7.29 7.96 -8.53
C LYS A 54 6.61 7.57 -7.23
N TYR A 55 5.81 6.51 -7.27
CA TYR A 55 5.11 5.98 -6.11
C TYR A 55 5.36 4.48 -5.98
N ASN A 56 5.54 4.02 -4.75
CA ASN A 56 5.34 2.61 -4.45
C ASN A 56 3.83 2.37 -4.41
N ALA A 57 3.32 1.61 -5.38
CA ALA A 57 1.90 1.34 -5.53
C ALA A 57 1.55 -0.05 -5.05
N SER A 58 0.52 -0.17 -4.22
CA SER A 58 -0.05 -1.44 -3.82
C SER A 58 -1.57 -1.43 -4.01
N ILE A 59 -2.11 -2.53 -4.51
CA ILE A 59 -3.53 -2.75 -4.73
C ILE A 59 -3.87 -4.10 -4.10
N GLU A 60 -4.55 -4.05 -2.97
CA GLU A 60 -4.94 -5.24 -2.22
C GLU A 60 -6.41 -5.56 -2.48
N MET A 61 -6.69 -6.81 -2.84
CA MET A 61 -8.02 -7.33 -3.10
C MET A 61 -8.25 -8.59 -2.27
N LYS A 62 -9.49 -8.96 -2.03
CA LYS A 62 -9.84 -10.18 -1.27
C LYS A 62 -9.13 -11.45 -1.77
N LYS A 63 -8.79 -11.56 -3.05
CA LYS A 63 -8.20 -12.74 -3.69
C LYS A 63 -6.93 -12.44 -4.49
N GLY A 64 -6.29 -11.32 -4.24
CA GLY A 64 -5.09 -10.95 -4.98
C GLY A 64 -4.43 -9.71 -4.44
N TYR A 65 -3.17 -9.58 -4.78
CA TYR A 65 -2.32 -8.46 -4.43
C TYR A 65 -1.51 -8.07 -5.66
N LEU A 66 -1.42 -6.80 -5.93
CA LEU A 66 -0.58 -6.22 -6.94
C LEU A 66 0.29 -5.15 -6.30
N SER A 67 1.59 -5.29 -6.43
CA SER A 67 2.54 -4.26 -6.01
C SER A 67 3.48 -3.88 -7.13
N GLY A 68 4.03 -2.68 -7.07
CA GLY A 68 4.99 -2.22 -8.03
C GLY A 68 5.25 -0.73 -7.94
N ILE A 69 5.98 -0.22 -8.91
CA ILE A 69 6.29 1.21 -9.02
C ILE A 69 5.32 1.84 -9.99
N CYS A 70 4.60 2.87 -9.52
CA CYS A 70 3.78 3.73 -10.36
C CYS A 70 4.56 4.99 -10.71
N ILE A 71 4.67 5.28 -12.01
CA ILE A 71 5.24 6.53 -12.51
C ILE A 71 4.09 7.36 -13.06
N LEU A 72 3.93 8.58 -12.53
CA LEU A 72 2.97 9.58 -13.03
C LEU A 72 3.72 10.73 -13.67
N ILE A 73 3.35 11.09 -14.88
CA ILE A 73 3.91 12.23 -15.62
C ILE A 73 2.78 13.18 -15.97
N ARG A 74 2.94 14.47 -15.65
CA ARG A 74 2.01 15.52 -16.05
C ARG A 74 2.28 15.93 -17.50
N ASP A 75 1.32 15.64 -18.37
CA ASP A 75 1.33 16.06 -19.77
C ASP A 75 0.31 17.19 -20.02
N LYS A 76 0.31 17.79 -21.20
CA LYS A 76 -0.61 18.87 -21.60
C LYS A 76 -2.09 18.50 -21.39
N ASP A 77 -2.46 17.27 -21.70
CA ASP A 77 -3.83 16.75 -21.67
C ASP A 77 -4.23 16.11 -20.34
N GLY A 78 -3.29 15.93 -19.39
CA GLY A 78 -3.56 15.30 -18.12
C GLY A 78 -2.36 14.57 -17.54
N TYR A 79 -2.63 13.51 -16.77
CA TYR A 79 -1.58 12.68 -16.18
C TYR A 79 -1.51 11.33 -16.89
N LYS A 80 -0.33 10.98 -17.35
CA LYS A 80 -0.02 9.63 -17.86
C LYS A 80 0.58 8.83 -16.72
N GLY A 81 0.05 7.64 -16.47
CA GLY A 81 0.48 6.74 -15.42
C GLY A 81 0.83 5.36 -15.96
N SER A 82 1.91 4.81 -15.46
CA SER A 82 2.33 3.43 -15.74
C SER A 82 2.68 2.73 -14.44
N ILE A 83 2.12 1.55 -14.21
CA ILE A 83 2.45 0.69 -13.07
C ILE A 83 3.31 -0.46 -13.57
N PHE A 84 4.50 -0.58 -13.00
CA PHE A 84 5.47 -1.63 -13.31
C PHE A 84 5.56 -2.59 -12.13
N ASN A 85 5.60 -3.89 -12.39
CA ASN A 85 5.87 -4.88 -11.36
C ASN A 85 7.37 -4.89 -10.97
N GLU A 86 7.74 -5.75 -10.04
CA GLU A 86 9.12 -5.94 -9.57
C GLU A 86 10.13 -6.34 -10.66
N PHE A 87 9.64 -6.90 -11.78
CA PHE A 87 10.45 -7.27 -12.95
C PHE A 87 10.56 -6.15 -13.99
N GLY A 88 10.01 -4.96 -13.72
CA GLY A 88 10.00 -3.84 -14.66
C GLY A 88 9.01 -3.99 -15.81
N ILE A 89 8.10 -4.96 -15.75
CA ILE A 89 7.07 -5.17 -16.78
C ILE A 89 5.89 -4.26 -16.48
N SER A 90 5.42 -3.48 -17.48
CA SER A 90 4.21 -2.69 -17.34
C SER A 90 2.99 -3.61 -17.16
N VAL A 91 2.30 -3.42 -16.05
CA VAL A 91 1.09 -4.13 -15.66
C VAL A 91 -0.15 -3.38 -16.13
N LEU A 92 -0.05 -2.05 -16.13
CA LEU A 92 -1.17 -1.16 -16.39
C LEU A 92 -0.66 0.21 -16.83
N ASP A 93 -1.07 0.65 -18.02
CA ASP A 93 -0.86 2.02 -18.49
C ASP A 93 -2.19 2.74 -18.63
N PHE A 94 -2.23 3.99 -18.19
CA PHE A 94 -3.45 4.78 -18.18
C PHE A 94 -3.19 6.27 -18.35
N THR A 95 -4.23 6.99 -18.80
CA THR A 95 -4.25 8.44 -18.87
C THR A 95 -5.43 8.96 -18.05
N TYR A 96 -5.19 9.95 -17.18
CA TYR A 96 -6.21 10.64 -16.41
C TYR A 96 -6.38 12.07 -16.93
N GLN A 97 -7.61 12.47 -17.24
CA GLN A 97 -7.97 13.81 -17.69
C GLN A 97 -8.56 14.61 -16.52
N PRO A 98 -7.88 15.65 -16.00
CA PRO A 98 -8.35 16.43 -14.85
C PRO A 98 -9.70 17.10 -15.08
N VAL A 99 -9.92 17.64 -16.28
CA VAL A 99 -11.15 18.37 -16.66
C VAL A 99 -12.40 17.48 -16.56
N THR A 100 -12.30 16.23 -17.02
CA THR A 100 -13.44 15.29 -17.04
C THR A 100 -13.43 14.34 -15.86
N GLY A 101 -12.31 14.25 -15.14
CA GLY A 101 -12.08 13.27 -14.09
C GLY A 101 -12.07 11.83 -14.58
N LYS A 102 -11.91 11.61 -15.89
CA LYS A 102 -11.97 10.27 -16.50
C LYS A 102 -10.59 9.65 -16.66
N VAL A 103 -10.55 8.33 -16.47
CA VAL A 103 -9.37 7.49 -16.74
C VAL A 103 -9.62 6.69 -18.02
N LYS A 104 -8.64 6.71 -18.93
CA LYS A 104 -8.54 5.82 -20.08
C LYS A 104 -7.43 4.82 -19.79
N LEU A 105 -7.70 3.52 -19.88
CA LEU A 105 -6.69 2.47 -19.83
C LEU A 105 -6.15 2.25 -21.23
N GLU A 106 -4.83 2.22 -21.38
CA GLU A 106 -4.15 2.09 -22.66
C GLU A 106 -3.56 0.70 -22.83
N ASN A 107 -2.88 0.20 -21.81
CA ASN A 107 -2.35 -1.15 -21.76
C ASN A 107 -2.75 -1.82 -20.46
N VAL A 108 -3.13 -3.10 -20.53
CA VAL A 108 -3.57 -3.87 -19.35
C VAL A 108 -3.15 -5.32 -19.55
N ILE A 109 -2.44 -5.90 -18.58
CA ILE A 109 -2.08 -7.33 -18.65
C ILE A 109 -3.32 -8.23 -18.70
N LEU A 110 -3.19 -9.41 -19.29
CA LEU A 110 -4.29 -10.38 -19.49
C LEU A 110 -5.09 -10.70 -18.21
N LEU A 111 -4.43 -10.72 -17.06
CA LEU A 111 -5.07 -10.97 -15.78
C LEU A 111 -6.12 -9.91 -15.43
N LEU A 112 -5.85 -8.66 -15.78
CA LEU A 112 -6.71 -7.50 -15.52
C LEU A 112 -7.62 -7.15 -16.70
N ASP A 113 -7.44 -7.79 -17.89
CA ASP A 113 -8.13 -7.48 -19.14
C ASP A 113 -9.55 -8.06 -19.23
N LYS A 114 -10.31 -7.96 -18.13
CA LYS A 114 -11.74 -8.31 -18.11
C LYS A 114 -12.57 -7.03 -18.04
N TRP A 115 -13.68 -6.96 -18.77
CA TRP A 115 -14.48 -5.75 -18.91
C TRP A 115 -14.91 -5.15 -17.55
N TYR A 116 -15.29 -6.00 -16.59
CA TYR A 116 -15.70 -5.56 -15.26
C TYR A 116 -14.53 -5.06 -14.40
N ILE A 117 -13.32 -5.67 -14.54
CA ILE A 117 -12.10 -5.22 -13.89
C ILE A 117 -11.68 -3.86 -14.46
N LYS A 118 -11.62 -3.73 -15.80
CA LYS A 118 -11.29 -2.46 -16.45
C LYS A 118 -12.24 -1.33 -16.07
N ARG A 119 -13.54 -1.63 -15.95
CA ARG A 119 -14.53 -0.63 -15.52
C ARG A 119 -14.25 -0.18 -14.08
N LEU A 120 -13.94 -1.11 -13.18
CA LEU A 120 -13.62 -0.84 -11.79
C LEU A 120 -12.33 -0.03 -11.67
N LEU A 121 -11.26 -0.48 -12.33
CA LEU A 121 -9.96 0.21 -12.34
C LEU A 121 -10.08 1.67 -12.82
N LYS A 122 -10.87 1.93 -13.87
CA LYS A 122 -11.10 3.32 -14.34
C LYS A 122 -11.71 4.21 -13.27
N GLN A 123 -12.67 3.69 -12.52
CA GLN A 123 -13.33 4.44 -11.45
C GLN A 123 -12.40 4.66 -10.27
N ASP A 124 -11.74 3.61 -9.83
CA ASP A 124 -10.87 3.63 -8.64
C ASP A 124 -9.63 4.46 -8.88
N LEU A 125 -8.93 4.30 -10.02
CA LEU A 125 -7.78 5.13 -10.38
C LEU A 125 -8.15 6.62 -10.49
N SER A 126 -9.36 6.94 -10.96
CA SER A 126 -9.82 8.33 -10.95
C SER A 126 -9.87 8.90 -9.53
N GLN A 127 -10.33 8.11 -8.55
CA GLN A 127 -10.34 8.56 -7.14
C GLN A 127 -8.93 8.59 -6.53
N VAL A 128 -8.10 7.60 -6.83
CA VAL A 128 -6.70 7.57 -6.40
C VAL A 128 -5.98 8.85 -6.83
N ILE A 129 -6.06 9.22 -8.12
CA ILE A 129 -5.36 10.42 -8.60
C ILE A 129 -5.92 11.70 -7.97
N LYS A 130 -7.25 11.80 -7.79
CA LYS A 130 -7.86 12.93 -7.06
C LYS A 130 -7.39 13.00 -5.61
N ASN A 131 -7.15 11.87 -4.97
CA ASN A 131 -6.58 11.80 -3.63
C ASN A 131 -5.12 12.25 -3.64
N LEU A 132 -4.30 11.75 -4.58
CA LEU A 132 -2.90 12.16 -4.74
C LEU A 132 -2.76 13.66 -5.00
N GLN A 133 -3.65 14.27 -5.77
CA GLN A 133 -3.70 15.73 -5.96
C GLN A 133 -3.92 16.52 -4.65
N LYS A 134 -4.46 15.85 -3.62
CA LYS A 134 -4.67 16.41 -2.27
C LYS A 134 -3.60 15.96 -1.27
N GLY A 135 -2.58 15.20 -1.70
CA GLY A 135 -1.58 14.62 -0.82
C GLY A 135 -2.06 13.39 -0.04
N ILE A 136 -3.18 12.77 -0.45
CA ILE A 136 -3.72 11.58 0.20
C ILE A 136 -3.24 10.34 -0.56
N SER A 137 -2.49 9.48 0.12
CA SER A 137 -1.86 8.28 -0.45
C SER A 137 -2.78 7.05 -0.54
N ILE A 138 -3.96 7.10 0.07
CA ILE A 138 -4.83 5.94 0.26
C ILE A 138 -6.20 6.16 -0.39
N TYR A 139 -6.76 5.07 -0.93
CA TYR A 139 -8.16 4.99 -1.35
C TYR A 139 -8.74 3.60 -1.07
N ASP A 140 -9.88 3.55 -0.40
CA ASP A 140 -10.61 2.33 -0.08
C ASP A 140 -11.90 2.21 -0.90
N ASN A 141 -11.97 1.23 -1.77
CA ASN A 141 -13.22 0.83 -2.39
C ASN A 141 -13.96 -0.16 -1.49
N LYS A 142 -14.77 0.37 -0.57
CA LYS A 142 -15.50 -0.43 0.43
C LYS A 142 -16.45 -1.45 -0.19
N LYS A 143 -17.05 -1.15 -1.36
CA LYS A 143 -18.00 -2.03 -2.06
C LYS A 143 -17.32 -3.32 -2.53
N TYR A 144 -16.13 -3.22 -3.09
CA TYR A 144 -15.39 -4.36 -3.64
C TYR A 144 -14.29 -4.85 -2.71
N LYS A 145 -14.10 -4.18 -1.56
CA LYS A 145 -13.04 -4.49 -0.58
C LYS A 145 -11.67 -4.47 -1.23
N ILE A 146 -11.37 -3.37 -1.91
CA ILE A 146 -10.08 -3.13 -2.53
C ILE A 146 -9.44 -1.94 -1.84
N HIS A 147 -8.21 -2.12 -1.41
CA HIS A 147 -7.37 -1.10 -0.80
C HIS A 147 -6.29 -0.68 -1.80
N TYR A 148 -6.18 0.62 -2.04
CA TYR A 148 -5.16 1.24 -2.87
C TYR A 148 -4.26 2.08 -1.99
N GLN A 149 -2.96 1.88 -2.09
CA GLN A 149 -1.95 2.71 -1.43
C GLN A 149 -0.88 3.11 -2.44
N PHE A 150 -0.58 4.42 -2.48
CA PHE A 150 0.42 5.02 -3.36
C PHE A 150 1.33 5.90 -2.53
N THR A 151 2.45 5.37 -2.08
CA THR A 151 3.42 6.08 -1.24
C THR A 151 4.50 6.70 -2.13
N GLU A 152 4.71 8.00 -2.00
CA GLU A 152 5.74 8.71 -2.76
C GLU A 152 7.14 8.13 -2.51
N LEU A 153 7.85 7.82 -3.58
CA LEU A 153 9.26 7.46 -3.54
C LEU A 153 10.08 8.74 -3.65
N LYS A 154 10.62 9.19 -2.51
CA LYS A 154 11.57 10.31 -2.48
C LYS A 154 12.88 9.84 -3.11
N GLU A 155 13.37 10.58 -4.09
CA GLU A 155 14.71 10.35 -4.64
C GLU A 155 15.73 10.66 -3.53
N THR A 156 16.56 9.68 -3.21
CA THR A 156 17.65 9.88 -2.26
C THR A 156 18.71 10.77 -2.88
N MET A 157 19.52 11.44 -2.06
CA MET A 157 20.63 12.27 -2.57
C MET A 157 21.61 11.46 -3.43
N GLU A 158 21.80 10.17 -3.11
CA GLU A 158 22.61 9.23 -3.88
C GLU A 158 22.11 9.03 -5.32
N ASP A 159 20.77 9.00 -5.52
CA ASP A 159 20.18 8.86 -6.86
C ASP A 159 20.46 10.08 -7.74
N LYS A 160 20.49 11.28 -7.14
CA LYS A 160 20.81 12.53 -7.85
C LYS A 160 22.28 12.60 -8.22
N GLU A 161 23.15 12.23 -7.31
CA GLU A 161 24.61 12.26 -7.52
C GLU A 161 25.03 11.28 -8.62
N ASN A 162 24.44 10.08 -8.63
CA ASN A 162 24.67 9.09 -9.68
C ASN A 162 24.13 9.51 -11.06
N MET A 163 23.03 10.28 -11.12
CA MET A 163 22.51 10.81 -12.38
C MET A 163 23.37 11.95 -12.93
N GLU A 164 23.82 12.86 -12.07
CA GLU A 164 24.73 13.95 -12.47
C GLU A 164 26.10 13.45 -12.91
N GLU A 165 26.59 12.35 -12.30
CA GLU A 165 27.86 11.73 -12.71
C GLU A 165 27.72 11.04 -14.07
N LYS A 166 26.57 10.44 -14.35
CA LYS A 166 26.30 9.77 -15.62
C LYS A 166 26.15 10.75 -16.78
N GLU A 167 25.47 11.88 -16.57
CA GLU A 167 25.38 12.96 -17.57
C GLU A 167 26.74 13.58 -17.87
N ARG A 168 27.64 13.65 -16.86
CA ARG A 168 28.99 14.17 -17.03
C ARG A 168 29.96 13.25 -17.79
N MET A 169 29.62 11.96 -17.86
CA MET A 169 30.42 10.97 -18.62
C MET A 169 29.97 10.82 -20.09
N GLU A 170 28.79 11.34 -20.45
CA GLU A 170 28.26 11.24 -21.82
C GLU A 170 28.54 12.50 -22.67
N ASP A 171 29.10 13.58 -22.07
CA ASP A 171 29.62 14.78 -22.74
C ASP A 171 31.15 14.67 -22.97
#